data_7cba0e881388771e9dd0359c69f41a5c
#
_entry.id   7cba0e881388771e9dd0359c69f41a5c
#
_cell.length_a   1.000
_cell.length_b   1.000
_cell.length_c   1.000
_cell.angle_alpha   90.00
_cell.angle_beta   90.00
_cell.angle_gamma   90.00
#
_symmetry.space_group_name_H-M   'P 1'
#
loop_
_entity.id
_entity.type
_entity.pdbx_description
1 polymer ?
#
loop_
_entity_poly.entity_id
_entity_poly.type
_entity_poly.pdbx_seq_one_letter_code
_entity_poly.pdbx_strand_id
1 'polypeptide(L)'
;MYNIELLSTPLSSQDLDQIWAINQENIPEVGTIPDLERLNKLIEWSSHIIVARSNEIAGFIFLMREGLDYDSLNYHFFNIKEYPFLYVDRVAIKDGHRRQGLGSKIYEKTIEIAKDLGVITCCEVNTLPRNDPSLAFHKSFGFKEVGTKDYDDHSVVYLLRSID
;
A
#
# COMPACT_ATOMS: atom_id res chain seq x y z
N MET A 1 -16.81 14.39 5.25
CA MET A 1 -17.29 13.26 4.44
C MET A 1 -16.23 12.87 3.42
N TYR A 2 -15.87 11.60 3.37
CA TYR A 2 -14.83 11.10 2.47
C TYR A 2 -15.41 10.18 1.40
N ASN A 3 -14.94 10.34 0.17
CA ASN A 3 -15.22 9.41 -0.92
C ASN A 3 -14.00 8.50 -1.12
N ILE A 4 -14.25 7.22 -1.32
CA ILE A 4 -13.20 6.26 -1.65
C ILE A 4 -13.25 6.07 -3.16
N GLU A 5 -12.18 6.49 -3.85
CA GLU A 5 -12.14 6.56 -5.31
C GLU A 5 -11.03 5.69 -5.88
N LEU A 6 -11.37 4.95 -6.92
CA LEU A 6 -10.38 4.26 -7.74
C LEU A 6 -9.95 5.23 -8.85
N LEU A 7 -8.67 5.61 -8.85
CA LEU A 7 -8.18 6.61 -9.80
C LEU A 7 -7.84 5.96 -11.15
N SER A 8 -8.10 6.71 -12.22
CA SER A 8 -7.67 6.36 -13.56
C SER A 8 -6.38 7.10 -13.91
N THR A 9 -5.49 6.46 -14.66
CA THR A 9 -4.26 7.09 -15.13
C THR A 9 -4.46 7.69 -16.53
N PRO A 10 -3.77 8.79 -16.86
CA PRO A 10 -2.80 9.51 -16.02
C PRO A 10 -3.49 10.32 -14.92
N LEU A 11 -2.78 10.50 -13.81
CA LEU A 11 -3.26 11.34 -12.70
C LEU A 11 -3.06 12.81 -13.03
N SER A 12 -3.94 13.67 -12.46
CA SER A 12 -3.75 15.12 -12.57
C SER A 12 -2.49 15.55 -11.81
N SER A 13 -1.91 16.68 -12.19
CA SER A 13 -0.75 17.23 -11.48
C SER A 13 -1.07 17.53 -10.02
N GLN A 14 -2.29 17.97 -9.74
CA GLN A 14 -2.74 18.22 -8.37
C GLN A 14 -2.77 16.95 -7.54
N ASP A 15 -3.30 15.87 -8.08
CA ASP A 15 -3.34 14.57 -7.38
C ASP A 15 -1.93 14.02 -7.16
N LEU A 16 -1.05 14.16 -8.16
CA LEU A 16 0.37 13.76 -8.03
C LEU A 16 1.04 14.50 -6.88
N ASP A 17 0.87 15.81 -6.80
CA ASP A 17 1.47 16.63 -5.75
C ASP A 17 0.95 16.24 -4.37
N GLN A 18 -0.34 16.00 -4.24
CA GLN A 18 -0.97 15.64 -2.98
C GLN A 18 -0.50 14.24 -2.51
N ILE A 19 -0.46 13.28 -3.41
CA ILE A 19 0.02 11.91 -3.10
C ILE A 19 1.49 11.97 -2.67
N TRP A 20 2.32 12.70 -3.41
CA TRP A 20 3.74 12.83 -3.07
C TRP A 20 3.92 13.44 -1.67
N ALA A 21 3.19 14.52 -1.38
CA ALA A 21 3.28 15.20 -0.08
C ALA A 21 2.86 14.27 1.07
N ILE A 22 1.78 13.51 0.89
CA ILE A 22 1.32 12.54 1.90
C ILE A 22 2.37 11.46 2.11
N ASN A 23 2.97 10.96 1.03
CA ASN A 23 4.02 9.95 1.15
C ASN A 23 5.18 10.46 2.00
N GLN A 24 5.66 11.67 1.69
CA GLN A 24 6.86 12.21 2.33
C GLN A 24 6.64 12.51 3.82
N GLU A 25 5.44 12.85 4.23
CA GLU A 25 5.15 13.07 5.66
C GLU A 25 4.96 11.74 6.44
N ASN A 26 4.91 10.60 5.76
CA ASN A 26 4.74 9.29 6.38
C ASN A 26 6.03 8.44 6.37
N ILE A 27 7.18 9.03 6.11
CA ILE A 27 8.48 8.38 6.24
C ILE A 27 8.80 8.29 7.75
N PRO A 28 9.30 7.16 8.27
CA PRO A 28 9.85 5.97 7.58
C PRO A 28 8.87 4.81 7.38
N GLU A 29 7.61 4.93 7.80
CA GLU A 29 6.63 3.83 7.66
C GLU A 29 6.44 3.44 6.21
N VAL A 30 6.50 4.42 5.29
CA VAL A 30 6.62 4.18 3.84
C VAL A 30 7.99 4.66 3.38
N GLY A 31 8.50 4.07 2.33
CA GLY A 31 9.76 4.50 1.74
C GLY A 31 9.63 5.85 1.06
N THR A 32 10.73 6.63 1.05
CA THR A 32 10.76 7.92 0.36
C THR A 32 10.52 7.76 -1.13
N ILE A 33 9.88 8.76 -1.73
CA ILE A 33 9.81 8.91 -3.19
C ILE A 33 10.70 10.11 -3.53
N PRO A 34 11.91 9.88 -4.05
CA PRO A 34 12.92 10.95 -4.17
C PRO A 34 12.57 12.03 -5.18
N ASP A 35 11.79 11.70 -6.22
CA ASP A 35 11.47 12.64 -7.28
C ASP A 35 10.20 12.23 -8.04
N LEU A 36 9.77 13.09 -8.96
CA LEU A 36 8.58 12.87 -9.78
C LEU A 36 8.74 11.66 -10.72
N GLU A 37 9.95 11.44 -11.22
CA GLU A 37 10.23 10.29 -12.08
C GLU A 37 9.94 8.97 -11.35
N ARG A 38 10.39 8.84 -10.10
CA ARG A 38 10.11 7.65 -9.30
C ARG A 38 8.62 7.53 -8.99
N LEU A 39 7.95 8.63 -8.68
CA LEU A 39 6.50 8.60 -8.43
C LEU A 39 5.76 8.10 -9.67
N ASN A 40 6.08 8.62 -10.84
CA ASN A 40 5.45 8.19 -12.10
C ASN A 40 5.71 6.71 -12.37
N LYS A 41 6.90 6.23 -12.04
CA LYS A 41 7.25 4.81 -12.20
C LYS A 41 6.41 3.92 -11.27
N LEU A 42 6.25 4.32 -10.01
CA LEU A 42 5.40 3.59 -9.06
C LEU A 42 3.94 3.56 -9.53
N ILE A 43 3.44 4.65 -10.08
CA ILE A 43 2.08 4.73 -10.62
C ILE A 43 1.95 3.79 -11.83
N GLU A 44 2.95 3.78 -12.70
CA GLU A 44 2.98 2.90 -13.88
C GLU A 44 2.96 1.42 -13.48
N TRP A 45 3.67 1.04 -12.42
CA TRP A 45 3.65 -0.32 -11.88
C TRP A 45 2.36 -0.66 -11.15
N SER A 46 1.59 0.32 -10.70
CA SER A 46 0.36 0.09 -9.94
C SER A 46 -0.76 -0.38 -10.87
N SER A 47 -1.42 -1.47 -10.48
CA SER A 47 -2.62 -1.95 -11.18
C SER A 47 -3.86 -1.18 -10.73
N HIS A 48 -3.86 -0.73 -9.47
CA HIS A 48 -4.96 0.01 -8.87
C HIS A 48 -4.39 1.06 -7.93
N ILE A 49 -4.98 2.25 -7.95
CA ILE A 49 -4.68 3.34 -7.02
C ILE A 49 -5.99 3.79 -6.43
N ILE A 50 -6.09 3.72 -5.11
CA ILE A 50 -7.31 4.13 -4.39
C ILE A 50 -6.94 5.33 -3.52
N VAL A 51 -7.81 6.32 -3.50
CA VAL A 51 -7.66 7.47 -2.61
C VAL A 51 -8.92 7.65 -1.76
N ALA A 52 -8.73 8.22 -0.58
CA ALA A 52 -9.80 8.80 0.22
C ALA A 52 -9.77 10.29 -0.02
N ARG A 53 -10.85 10.86 -0.48
CA ARG A 53 -10.94 12.27 -0.86
C ARG A 53 -12.10 12.97 -0.16
N SER A 54 -11.83 14.15 0.35
CA SER A 54 -12.85 15.10 0.76
C SER A 54 -12.68 16.36 -0.13
N ASN A 55 -12.23 17.47 0.41
CA ASN A 55 -11.83 18.62 -0.41
C ASN A 55 -10.48 18.40 -1.10
N GLU A 56 -9.69 17.50 -0.51
CA GLU A 56 -8.35 17.12 -0.99
C GLU A 56 -8.16 15.64 -0.76
N ILE A 57 -7.10 15.07 -1.29
CA ILE A 57 -6.73 13.68 -0.99
C ILE A 57 -6.30 13.62 0.48
N ALA A 58 -6.94 12.73 1.24
CA ALA A 58 -6.65 12.52 2.66
C ALA A 58 -5.87 11.23 2.92
N GLY A 59 -5.79 10.34 1.93
CA GLY A 59 -5.05 9.09 2.03
C GLY A 59 -5.02 8.38 0.69
N PHE A 60 -4.07 7.46 0.52
CA PHE A 60 -3.93 6.71 -0.73
C PHE A 60 -3.33 5.32 -0.49
N ILE A 61 -3.51 4.44 -1.45
CA ILE A 61 -2.87 3.13 -1.50
C ILE A 61 -2.46 2.84 -2.95
N PHE A 62 -1.26 2.27 -3.12
CA PHE A 62 -0.80 1.73 -4.40
C PHE A 62 -0.84 0.22 -4.34
N LEU A 63 -1.54 -0.40 -5.29
CA LEU A 63 -1.69 -1.85 -5.39
C LEU A 63 -1.03 -2.35 -6.66
N MET A 64 -0.33 -3.48 -6.57
CA MET A 64 0.42 -4.06 -7.68
C MET A 64 0.10 -5.53 -7.86
N ARG A 65 0.04 -5.97 -9.10
CA ARG A 65 -0.14 -7.37 -9.45
C ARG A 65 1.22 -8.06 -9.60
N GLU A 66 1.19 -9.37 -9.69
CA GLU A 66 2.37 -10.20 -9.93
C GLU A 66 3.00 -9.91 -11.31
N GLY A 67 4.25 -10.30 -11.47
CA GLY A 67 4.91 -10.29 -12.76
C GLY A 67 5.55 -8.96 -13.18
N LEU A 68 5.66 -7.99 -12.28
CA LEU A 68 6.27 -6.70 -12.60
C LEU A 68 7.79 -6.75 -12.50
N ASP A 69 8.44 -5.88 -13.26
CA ASP A 69 9.88 -5.62 -13.19
C ASP A 69 10.15 -4.52 -12.15
N TYR A 70 9.61 -4.71 -10.95
CA TYR A 70 9.75 -3.79 -9.83
C TYR A 70 10.94 -4.22 -8.97
N ASP A 71 11.82 -3.28 -8.65
CA ASP A 71 13.09 -3.55 -7.97
C ASP A 71 13.01 -3.71 -6.44
N SER A 72 11.81 -3.67 -5.87
CA SER A 72 11.61 -3.84 -4.42
C SER A 72 11.87 -5.27 -3.98
N LEU A 73 12.75 -5.45 -3.00
CA LEU A 73 13.02 -6.77 -2.42
C LEU A 73 11.79 -7.32 -1.70
N ASN A 74 10.99 -6.47 -1.10
CA ASN A 74 9.75 -6.88 -0.43
C ASN A 74 8.72 -7.39 -1.43
N TYR A 75 8.55 -6.69 -2.54
CA TYR A 75 7.69 -7.16 -3.64
C TYR A 75 8.20 -8.50 -4.17
N HIS A 76 9.51 -8.61 -4.36
CA HIS A 76 10.15 -9.80 -4.90
C HIS A 76 9.88 -11.05 -4.05
N PHE A 77 9.79 -10.90 -2.72
CA PHE A 77 9.46 -12.00 -1.82
C PHE A 77 8.20 -12.75 -2.28
N PHE A 78 7.18 -12.02 -2.69
CA PHE A 78 5.92 -12.61 -3.17
C PHE A 78 5.99 -13.00 -4.63
N ASN A 79 6.65 -12.21 -5.45
CA ASN A 79 6.67 -12.41 -6.90
C ASN A 79 7.37 -13.72 -7.31
N ILE A 80 8.38 -14.16 -6.58
CA ILE A 80 9.08 -15.43 -6.89
C ILE A 80 8.26 -16.67 -6.56
N LYS A 81 7.16 -16.53 -5.84
CA LYS A 81 6.31 -17.68 -5.47
C LYS A 81 5.39 -18.13 -6.59
N GLU A 82 5.31 -17.37 -7.65
CA GLU A 82 4.59 -17.72 -8.89
C GLU A 82 3.09 -17.95 -8.73
N TYR A 83 2.46 -17.33 -7.72
CA TYR A 83 1.00 -17.30 -7.61
C TYR A 83 0.48 -15.88 -7.84
N PRO A 84 -0.78 -15.75 -8.30
CA PRO A 84 -1.35 -14.42 -8.50
C PRO A 84 -1.63 -13.73 -7.16
N PHE A 85 -1.44 -12.43 -7.12
CA PHE A 85 -1.66 -11.66 -5.89
C PHE A 85 -2.04 -10.21 -6.18
N LEU A 86 -2.51 -9.52 -5.14
CA LEU A 86 -2.65 -8.07 -5.08
C LEU A 86 -1.76 -7.60 -3.93
N TYR A 87 -0.68 -6.92 -4.26
CA TYR A 87 0.33 -6.47 -3.31
C TYR A 87 0.12 -5.02 -2.94
N VAL A 88 0.10 -4.73 -1.63
CA VAL A 88 0.06 -3.35 -1.13
C VAL A 88 1.49 -2.84 -1.08
N ASP A 89 1.87 -2.00 -2.04
CA ASP A 89 3.20 -1.40 -2.05
C ASP A 89 3.35 -0.37 -0.94
N ARG A 90 2.35 0.50 -0.82
CA ARG A 90 2.31 1.51 0.24
C ARG A 90 0.90 2.02 0.46
N VAL A 91 0.64 2.42 1.69
CA VAL A 91 -0.60 3.08 2.11
C VAL A 91 -0.22 4.17 3.10
N ALA A 92 -0.80 5.35 2.95
CA ALA A 92 -0.49 6.47 3.83
C ALA A 92 -1.72 7.37 3.98
N ILE A 93 -1.89 7.92 5.18
CA ILE A 93 -2.97 8.84 5.52
C ILE A 93 -2.34 10.20 5.83
N LYS A 94 -2.95 11.25 5.30
CA LYS A 94 -2.50 12.63 5.52
C LYS A 94 -2.60 12.99 6.99
N ASP A 95 -1.60 13.71 7.49
CA ASP A 95 -1.63 14.25 8.84
C ASP A 95 -2.86 15.17 8.99
N GLY A 96 -3.54 15.08 10.13
CA GLY A 96 -4.79 15.81 10.36
C GLY A 96 -6.03 15.02 9.93
N HIS A 97 -5.89 13.96 9.14
CA HIS A 97 -6.99 13.09 8.70
C HIS A 97 -6.91 11.69 9.30
N ARG A 98 -5.94 11.45 10.18
CA ARG A 98 -5.79 10.16 10.87
C ARG A 98 -6.90 9.96 11.88
N ARG A 99 -7.14 8.69 12.28
CA ARG A 99 -8.18 8.30 13.24
C ARG A 99 -9.60 8.59 12.76
N GLN A 100 -9.79 8.67 11.44
CA GLN A 100 -11.11 8.83 10.81
C GLN A 100 -11.58 7.53 10.16
N GLY A 101 -10.85 6.41 10.38
CA GLY A 101 -11.20 5.14 9.79
C GLY A 101 -10.86 5.02 8.31
N LEU A 102 -10.03 5.91 7.77
CA LEU A 102 -9.73 5.93 6.33
C LEU A 102 -8.92 4.71 5.90
N GLY A 103 -7.95 4.29 6.71
CA GLY A 103 -7.18 3.07 6.43
C GLY A 103 -8.10 1.87 6.26
N SER A 104 -9.07 1.70 7.15
CA SER A 104 -10.04 0.60 7.08
C SER A 104 -10.88 0.68 5.81
N LYS A 105 -11.36 1.86 5.45
CA LYS A 105 -12.17 2.04 4.23
C LYS A 105 -11.38 1.73 2.97
N ILE A 106 -10.13 2.17 2.91
CA ILE A 106 -9.22 1.89 1.79
C ILE A 106 -8.96 0.38 1.71
N TYR A 107 -8.72 -0.29 2.84
CA TYR A 107 -8.48 -1.74 2.87
C TYR A 107 -9.73 -2.54 2.52
N GLU A 108 -10.92 -2.09 2.95
CA GLU A 108 -12.16 -2.74 2.54
C GLU A 108 -12.31 -2.75 1.02
N LYS A 109 -12.00 -1.63 0.37
CA LYS A 109 -12.02 -1.54 -1.10
C LYS A 109 -10.94 -2.42 -1.72
N THR A 110 -9.75 -2.46 -1.14
CA THR A 110 -8.65 -3.31 -1.59
C THR A 110 -9.05 -4.79 -1.56
N ILE A 111 -9.65 -5.23 -0.45
CA ILE A 111 -10.08 -6.62 -0.29
C ILE A 111 -11.21 -6.97 -1.27
N GLU A 112 -12.13 -6.04 -1.50
CA GLU A 112 -13.18 -6.21 -2.51
C GLU A 112 -12.58 -6.46 -3.90
N ILE A 113 -11.57 -5.66 -4.28
CA ILE A 113 -10.87 -5.82 -5.56
C ILE A 113 -10.18 -7.19 -5.62
N ALA A 114 -9.49 -7.59 -4.55
CA ALA A 114 -8.80 -8.89 -4.49
C ALA A 114 -9.79 -10.05 -4.65
N LYS A 115 -10.93 -9.98 -4.00
CA LYS A 115 -11.99 -10.98 -4.12
C LYS A 115 -12.53 -11.07 -5.54
N ASP A 116 -12.77 -9.92 -6.18
CA ASP A 116 -13.27 -9.88 -7.55
C ASP A 116 -12.25 -10.46 -8.52
N LEU A 117 -10.94 -10.24 -8.27
CA LEU A 117 -9.87 -10.81 -9.07
C LEU A 117 -9.60 -12.30 -8.76
N GLY A 118 -10.06 -12.78 -7.60
CA GLY A 118 -9.81 -14.14 -7.15
C GLY A 118 -8.37 -14.36 -6.71
N VAL A 119 -7.73 -13.36 -6.09
CA VAL A 119 -6.32 -13.42 -5.68
C VAL A 119 -6.15 -13.13 -4.21
N ILE A 120 -5.02 -13.57 -3.65
CA ILE A 120 -4.62 -13.22 -2.28
C ILE A 120 -4.19 -11.75 -2.22
N THR A 121 -4.23 -11.17 -1.03
CA THR A 121 -3.67 -9.85 -0.75
C THR A 121 -2.43 -10.01 0.10
N CYS A 122 -1.37 -9.28 -0.20
CA CYS A 122 -0.12 -9.39 0.55
C CYS A 122 0.57 -8.05 0.72
N CYS A 123 1.43 -7.98 1.73
CA CYS A 123 2.18 -6.76 2.05
C CYS A 123 3.30 -7.08 3.03
N GLU A 124 4.04 -6.05 3.45
CA GLU A 124 4.97 -6.16 4.57
C GLU A 124 4.71 -5.04 5.58
N VAL A 125 5.09 -5.28 6.83
CA VAL A 125 5.02 -4.30 7.91
C VAL A 125 6.33 -4.31 8.68
N ASN A 126 6.81 -3.14 9.08
CA ASN A 126 8.02 -3.01 9.88
C ASN A 126 7.85 -3.65 11.25
N THR A 127 8.82 -4.47 11.64
CA THR A 127 8.92 -5.05 12.98
C THR A 127 10.06 -4.45 13.78
N LEU A 128 11.02 -3.79 13.12
CA LEU A 128 12.08 -3.05 13.75
C LEU A 128 12.45 -1.85 12.87
N PRO A 129 12.16 -0.59 13.27
CA PRO A 129 11.38 -0.27 14.45
C PRO A 129 9.96 -0.83 14.38
N ARG A 130 9.44 -1.23 15.54
CA ARG A 130 8.17 -1.95 15.58
C ARG A 130 6.98 -1.02 15.30
N ASN A 131 6.10 -1.47 14.43
CA ASN A 131 4.87 -0.75 14.08
C ASN A 131 3.65 -1.55 14.57
N ASP A 132 3.43 -1.55 15.90
CA ASP A 132 2.35 -2.31 16.51
C ASP A 132 0.96 -1.93 16.00
N PRO A 133 0.63 -0.65 15.81
CA PRO A 133 -0.70 -0.32 15.25
C PRO A 133 -0.94 -0.95 13.89
N SER A 134 0.05 -0.96 13.01
CA SER A 134 -0.07 -1.56 11.69
C SER A 134 -0.20 -3.08 11.77
N LEU A 135 0.57 -3.72 12.65
CA LEU A 135 0.48 -5.17 12.86
C LEU A 135 -0.92 -5.57 13.34
N ALA A 136 -1.46 -4.85 14.32
CA ALA A 136 -2.80 -5.10 14.85
C ALA A 136 -3.88 -4.84 13.78
N PHE A 137 -3.72 -3.78 13.01
CA PHE A 137 -4.64 -3.43 11.93
C PHE A 137 -4.73 -4.57 10.89
N HIS A 138 -3.57 -5.04 10.42
CA HIS A 138 -3.54 -6.12 9.44
C HIS A 138 -4.10 -7.42 9.98
N LYS A 139 -3.79 -7.75 11.24
CA LYS A 139 -4.34 -8.93 11.89
C LYS A 139 -5.87 -8.87 11.92
N SER A 140 -6.44 -7.70 12.19
CA SER A 140 -7.90 -7.52 12.24
C SER A 140 -8.56 -7.76 10.87
N PHE A 141 -7.82 -7.59 9.77
CA PHE A 141 -8.30 -7.88 8.42
C PHE A 141 -8.01 -9.31 7.97
N GLY A 142 -7.48 -10.16 8.85
CA GLY A 142 -7.26 -11.57 8.55
C GLY A 142 -5.91 -11.89 7.91
N PHE A 143 -4.97 -10.96 7.93
CA PHE A 143 -3.60 -11.21 7.45
C PHE A 143 -2.85 -12.11 8.41
N LYS A 144 -2.02 -12.99 7.87
CA LYS A 144 -1.18 -13.92 8.63
C LYS A 144 0.27 -13.78 8.21
N GLU A 145 1.19 -14.03 9.14
CA GLU A 145 2.62 -13.97 8.87
C GLU A 145 3.05 -15.14 7.98
N VAL A 146 3.83 -14.85 6.94
CA VAL A 146 4.34 -15.85 6.00
C VAL A 146 5.86 -15.76 5.80
N GLY A 147 6.53 -14.86 6.47
CA GLY A 147 7.99 -14.74 6.42
C GLY A 147 8.48 -13.47 7.07
N THR A 148 9.78 -13.34 7.17
CA THR A 148 10.45 -12.15 7.73
C THR A 148 11.70 -11.85 6.93
N LYS A 149 12.18 -10.60 7.04
CA LYS A 149 13.46 -10.21 6.48
C LYS A 149 14.09 -9.12 7.33
N ASP A 150 15.39 -9.28 7.60
CA ASP A 150 16.19 -8.28 8.27
C ASP A 150 17.01 -7.52 7.23
N TYR A 151 16.89 -6.20 7.25
CA TYR A 151 17.76 -5.29 6.49
C TYR A 151 18.76 -4.65 7.45
N ASP A 152 19.71 -3.90 6.94
CA ASP A 152 20.73 -3.26 7.76
C ASP A 152 20.15 -2.28 8.77
N ASP A 153 19.09 -1.56 8.38
CA ASP A 153 18.49 -0.45 9.16
C ASP A 153 17.09 -0.74 9.66
N HIS A 154 16.48 -1.85 9.26
CA HIS A 154 15.13 -2.21 9.69
C HIS A 154 14.84 -3.68 9.42
N SER A 155 13.71 -4.16 9.96
CA SER A 155 13.22 -5.52 9.71
C SER A 155 11.73 -5.47 9.36
N VAL A 156 11.28 -6.44 8.60
CA VAL A 156 9.88 -6.53 8.17
C VAL A 156 9.34 -7.94 8.41
N VAL A 157 8.03 -8.03 8.57
CA VAL A 157 7.27 -9.28 8.49
C VAL A 157 6.43 -9.23 7.22
N TYR A 158 6.39 -10.34 6.50
CA TYR A 158 5.54 -10.50 5.32
C TYR A 158 4.19 -11.07 5.73
N LEU A 159 3.12 -10.46 5.22
CA LEU A 159 1.74 -10.78 5.59
C LEU A 159 0.94 -11.16 4.36
N LEU A 160 0.04 -12.12 4.53
CA LEU A 160 -0.80 -12.60 3.45
C LEU A 160 -2.22 -12.83 3.96
N ARG A 161 -3.19 -12.36 3.20
CA ARG A 161 -4.61 -12.61 3.44
C ARG A 161 -5.12 -13.52 2.33
N SER A 162 -5.76 -14.63 2.70
CA SER A 162 -6.32 -15.56 1.74
C SER A 162 -7.54 -14.96 1.01
N ILE A 163 -7.98 -15.63 -0.04
CA ILE A 163 -8.98 -15.11 -0.98
C ILE A 163 -10.37 -14.91 -0.33
N ASP A 164 -10.75 -15.80 0.54
CA ASP A 164 -12.10 -15.80 1.17
C ASP A 164 -12.35 -14.69 2.18
#